data_9c53c2fd18c7eb5f711957d1b0b6f04b
#
_entry.id   9c53c2fd18c7eb5f711957d1b0b6f04b
#
_cell.length_a   1.000
_cell.length_b   1.000
_cell.length_c   1.000
_cell.angle_alpha   90.00
_cell.angle_beta   90.00
_cell.angle_gamma   90.00
#
_symmetry.space_group_name_H-M   'P 1'
#
loop_
_entity.id
_entity.type
_entity.pdbx_description
1 polymer ?
#
loop_
_entity_poly.entity_id
_entity_poly.type
_entity_poly.pdbx_seq_one_letter_code
_entity_poly.pdbx_strand_id
1 'polypeptide(L)'
;MNTTTIAKKYIAHGFSPIPLVDGEKRPSIRNWQQYSEEPMGLQEAEMLFQSTSSIGLVMGFDGIQCLDIDSKHFTGNEYEEFTSRLEEEAPGLKDKMIIQTTISGGFHWIFKCDDIAGNQKLARNAAGEVTFETRGKGGQIVTYPSKGYKILGKITNVQRISPAERDVIFRVARTMDEMQHKVVEIHHEQGREEQENHTPWGEFRENHSALDILLRYGWNIVSESTKYIYLLRPGNTDSKTSGVIFKDTGLFWPWTTSTNFEAERPYDGFQCYTLLEHNNNFEASI
;
A
#
# COMPACT_ATOMS: atom_id res chain seq x y z
N MET A 1 -31.11 14.65 3.40
CA MET A 1 -31.25 13.18 3.60
C MET A 1 -30.60 12.92 4.95
N ASN A 2 -31.27 12.24 5.90
CA ASN A 2 -30.68 12.01 7.22
C ASN A 2 -29.65 10.87 7.19
N THR A 3 -28.80 10.85 8.19
CA THR A 3 -27.68 9.90 8.31
C THR A 3 -28.15 8.45 8.32
N THR A 4 -29.25 8.15 9.02
CA THR A 4 -29.86 6.82 9.07
C THR A 4 -30.23 6.31 7.66
N THR A 5 -30.87 7.17 6.84
CA THR A 5 -31.24 6.80 5.46
C THR A 5 -30.01 6.48 4.62
N ILE A 6 -28.91 7.22 4.81
CA ILE A 6 -27.67 7.01 4.08
C ILE A 6 -26.99 5.71 4.56
N ALA A 7 -26.95 5.47 5.87
CA ALA A 7 -26.42 4.22 6.44
C ALA A 7 -27.16 2.98 5.90
N LYS A 8 -28.52 3.03 5.86
CA LYS A 8 -29.32 1.96 5.26
C LYS A 8 -29.01 1.75 3.77
N LYS A 9 -28.73 2.83 3.02
CA LYS A 9 -28.28 2.70 1.61
C LYS A 9 -26.92 2.05 1.52
N TYR A 10 -25.97 2.36 2.39
CA TYR A 10 -24.68 1.69 2.44
C TYR A 10 -24.86 0.19 2.64
N ILE A 11 -25.67 -0.23 3.63
CA ILE A 11 -25.95 -1.64 3.89
C ILE A 11 -26.57 -2.33 2.67
N ALA A 12 -27.57 -1.69 2.03
CA ALA A 12 -28.22 -2.22 0.83
C ALA A 12 -27.28 -2.43 -0.37
N HIS A 13 -26.12 -1.76 -0.38
CA HIS A 13 -25.09 -1.91 -1.42
C HIS A 13 -23.88 -2.72 -0.95
N GLY A 14 -24.02 -3.46 0.15
CA GLY A 14 -22.99 -4.37 0.65
C GLY A 14 -21.82 -3.68 1.33
N PHE A 15 -22.03 -2.50 1.93
CA PHE A 15 -21.07 -1.84 2.80
C PHE A 15 -21.43 -2.06 4.27
N SER A 16 -20.44 -1.91 5.13
CA SER A 16 -20.59 -2.02 6.57
C SER A 16 -20.41 -0.65 7.24
N PRO A 17 -21.48 0.18 7.33
CA PRO A 17 -21.40 1.48 7.97
C PRO A 17 -21.39 1.37 9.50
N ILE A 18 -20.68 2.28 10.16
CA ILE A 18 -20.68 2.46 11.61
C ILE A 18 -20.88 3.94 11.97
N PRO A 19 -21.52 4.26 13.10
CA PRO A 19 -21.65 5.63 13.57
C PRO A 19 -20.32 6.12 14.14
N LEU A 20 -19.96 7.36 13.81
CA LEU A 20 -18.78 8.03 14.37
C LEU A 20 -19.20 9.13 15.35
N VAL A 21 -18.29 9.53 16.21
CA VAL A 21 -18.43 10.75 17.02
C VAL A 21 -18.35 11.94 16.08
N ASP A 22 -19.33 12.85 16.18
CA ASP A 22 -19.40 14.00 15.28
C ASP A 22 -18.14 14.86 15.36
N GLY A 23 -17.58 15.14 14.17
CA GLY A 23 -16.33 15.90 14.04
C GLY A 23 -15.05 15.09 14.29
N GLU A 24 -15.16 13.79 14.65
CA GLU A 24 -14.02 12.91 14.87
C GLU A 24 -14.00 11.76 13.86
N LYS A 25 -12.82 11.10 13.76
CA LYS A 25 -12.68 9.86 13.00
C LYS A 25 -12.98 8.61 13.85
N ARG A 26 -13.30 8.77 15.12
CA ARG A 26 -13.46 7.71 16.12
C ARG A 26 -14.90 7.15 16.09
N PRO A 27 -15.06 5.80 16.02
CA PRO A 27 -16.35 5.16 16.18
C PRO A 27 -17.01 5.52 17.53
N SER A 28 -18.32 5.77 17.52
CA SER A 28 -19.10 6.06 18.73
C SER A 28 -19.56 4.80 19.48
N ILE A 29 -19.37 3.64 18.87
CA ILE A 29 -19.71 2.32 19.43
C ILE A 29 -18.45 1.51 19.76
N ARG A 30 -18.57 0.64 20.77
CA ARG A 30 -17.52 -0.33 21.13
C ARG A 30 -17.60 -1.55 20.20
N ASN A 31 -16.48 -2.28 20.10
CA ASN A 31 -16.39 -3.55 19.34
C ASN A 31 -16.82 -3.43 17.87
N TRP A 32 -16.68 -2.27 17.28
CA TRP A 32 -17.06 -1.98 15.89
C TRP A 32 -16.36 -2.91 14.87
N GLN A 33 -15.23 -3.52 15.24
CA GLN A 33 -14.48 -4.43 14.37
C GLN A 33 -15.28 -5.68 13.98
N GLN A 34 -16.27 -6.09 14.79
CA GLN A 34 -17.17 -7.21 14.45
C GLN A 34 -17.88 -7.00 13.10
N TYR A 35 -18.13 -5.76 12.72
CA TYR A 35 -18.78 -5.42 11.46
C TYR A 35 -17.86 -5.55 10.24
N SER A 36 -16.61 -6.02 10.40
CA SER A 36 -15.77 -6.49 9.31
C SER A 36 -16.14 -7.89 8.83
N GLU A 37 -16.88 -8.66 9.63
CA GLU A 37 -17.34 -10.01 9.30
C GLU A 37 -18.82 -9.98 8.89
N GLU A 38 -19.65 -9.26 9.63
CA GLU A 38 -21.07 -9.12 9.35
C GLU A 38 -21.53 -7.67 9.58
N PRO A 39 -22.14 -6.98 8.59
CA PRO A 39 -22.62 -5.62 8.77
C PRO A 39 -23.79 -5.58 9.74
N MET A 40 -23.99 -4.45 10.42
CA MET A 40 -25.16 -4.29 11.28
C MET A 40 -26.47 -4.44 10.51
N GLY A 41 -27.49 -4.94 11.19
CA GLY A 41 -28.85 -5.04 10.63
C GLY A 41 -29.50 -3.68 10.44
N LEU A 42 -30.53 -3.61 9.57
CA LEU A 42 -31.23 -2.35 9.28
C LEU A 42 -31.91 -1.72 10.51
N GLN A 43 -32.41 -2.56 11.45
CA GLN A 43 -33.02 -2.09 12.70
C GLN A 43 -31.98 -1.50 13.65
N GLU A 44 -30.83 -2.15 13.77
CA GLU A 44 -29.70 -1.65 14.55
C GLU A 44 -29.17 -0.35 13.98
N ALA A 45 -29.00 -0.25 12.66
CA ALA A 45 -28.63 0.99 11.99
C ALA A 45 -29.63 2.12 12.26
N GLU A 46 -30.93 1.80 12.29
CA GLU A 46 -31.98 2.79 12.62
C GLU A 46 -31.78 3.37 14.01
N MET A 47 -31.41 2.56 14.99
CA MET A 47 -31.20 3.02 16.37
C MET A 47 -29.87 3.81 16.50
N LEU A 48 -28.80 3.30 15.94
CA LEU A 48 -27.45 3.82 16.19
C LEU A 48 -27.15 5.12 15.43
N PHE A 49 -27.79 5.35 14.27
CA PHE A 49 -27.54 6.54 13.46
C PHE A 49 -28.50 7.69 13.72
N GLN A 50 -29.38 7.60 14.73
CA GLN A 50 -30.31 8.69 15.06
C GLN A 50 -29.62 9.95 15.60
N SER A 51 -28.52 9.76 16.33
CA SER A 51 -27.84 10.82 17.09
C SER A 51 -26.49 11.25 16.50
N THR A 52 -26.13 10.78 15.31
CA THR A 52 -24.86 11.17 14.66
C THR A 52 -25.07 11.69 13.25
N SER A 53 -24.24 12.64 12.84
CA SER A 53 -24.14 13.16 11.48
C SER A 53 -22.99 12.53 10.69
N SER A 54 -22.19 11.65 11.32
CA SER A 54 -20.95 11.11 10.78
C SER A 54 -20.99 9.60 10.62
N ILE A 55 -20.56 9.10 9.45
CA ILE A 55 -20.51 7.68 9.10
C ILE A 55 -19.06 7.27 8.84
N GLY A 56 -18.65 6.14 9.44
CA GLY A 56 -17.49 5.36 9.04
C GLY A 56 -17.90 4.16 8.20
N LEU A 57 -17.02 3.69 7.32
CA LEU A 57 -17.15 2.38 6.67
C LEU A 57 -16.08 1.46 7.20
N VAL A 58 -16.49 0.29 7.69
CA VAL A 58 -15.57 -0.76 8.12
C VAL A 58 -15.06 -1.49 6.87
N MET A 59 -13.73 -1.65 6.80
CA MET A 59 -13.08 -2.37 5.70
C MET A 59 -12.99 -3.86 6.00
N GLY A 60 -12.87 -4.67 4.95
CA GLY A 60 -12.76 -6.12 5.04
C GLY A 60 -14.06 -6.86 4.70
N PHE A 61 -15.22 -6.34 5.10
CA PHE A 61 -16.51 -6.95 4.76
C PHE A 61 -16.72 -6.99 3.23
N ASP A 62 -17.13 -8.14 2.70
CA ASP A 62 -17.35 -8.37 1.25
C ASP A 62 -16.16 -7.92 0.38
N GLY A 63 -14.93 -8.03 0.90
CA GLY A 63 -13.73 -7.65 0.16
C GLY A 63 -13.51 -6.14 0.03
N ILE A 64 -14.26 -5.31 0.73
CA ILE A 64 -14.14 -3.84 0.65
C ILE A 64 -12.82 -3.39 1.23
N GLN A 65 -12.08 -2.62 0.44
CA GLN A 65 -10.79 -2.03 0.77
C GLN A 65 -10.76 -0.58 0.28
N CYS A 66 -9.81 0.18 0.78
CA CYS A 66 -9.60 1.56 0.37
C CYS A 66 -8.11 1.86 0.21
N LEU A 67 -7.76 2.58 -0.86
CA LEU A 67 -6.54 3.35 -0.94
C LEU A 67 -6.84 4.75 -0.38
N ASP A 68 -6.20 5.09 0.72
CA ASP A 68 -6.29 6.40 1.39
C ASP A 68 -5.11 7.25 0.91
N ILE A 69 -5.42 8.38 0.26
CA ILE A 69 -4.46 9.31 -0.36
C ILE A 69 -4.52 10.61 0.41
N ASP A 70 -3.48 10.91 1.18
CA ASP A 70 -3.42 12.08 2.06
C ASP A 70 -2.70 13.26 1.40
N SER A 71 -3.43 14.01 0.56
CA SER A 71 -2.88 15.10 -0.24
C SER A 71 -2.35 16.29 0.57
N LYS A 72 -2.65 16.38 1.88
CA LYS A 72 -2.09 17.45 2.73
C LYS A 72 -0.57 17.37 2.86
N HIS A 73 0.00 16.20 2.57
CA HIS A 73 1.44 15.94 2.61
C HIS A 73 2.11 15.97 1.23
N PHE A 74 1.34 16.30 0.18
CA PHE A 74 1.88 16.44 -1.16
C PHE A 74 2.69 17.73 -1.29
N THR A 75 3.70 17.70 -2.14
CA THR A 75 4.57 18.83 -2.45
C THR A 75 4.36 19.36 -3.87
N GLY A 76 3.65 18.61 -4.71
CA GLY A 76 3.40 18.92 -6.11
C GLY A 76 2.12 18.27 -6.64
N ASN A 77 2.23 17.57 -7.76
CA ASN A 77 1.13 16.99 -8.53
C ASN A 77 1.05 15.45 -8.42
N GLU A 78 1.39 14.92 -7.25
CA GLU A 78 1.49 13.46 -7.01
C GLU A 78 0.18 12.73 -7.29
N TYR A 79 -0.98 13.36 -7.06
CA TYR A 79 -2.26 12.75 -7.39
C TYR A 79 -2.49 12.62 -8.89
N GLU A 80 -2.17 13.65 -9.65
CA GLU A 80 -2.26 13.64 -11.12
C GLU A 80 -1.27 12.65 -11.71
N GLU A 81 -0.05 12.61 -11.18
CA GLU A 81 0.97 11.64 -11.59
C GLU A 81 0.54 10.20 -11.30
N PHE A 82 0.03 9.92 -10.08
CA PHE A 82 -0.52 8.63 -9.72
C PHE A 82 -1.65 8.21 -10.65
N THR A 83 -2.61 9.11 -10.91
CA THR A 83 -3.75 8.79 -11.77
C THR A 83 -3.36 8.58 -13.23
N SER A 84 -2.40 9.36 -13.76
CA SER A 84 -1.88 9.19 -15.11
C SER A 84 -1.16 7.86 -15.29
N ARG A 85 -0.27 7.53 -14.37
CA ARG A 85 0.44 6.23 -14.39
C ARG A 85 -0.51 5.04 -14.26
N LEU A 86 -1.53 5.16 -13.40
CA LEU A 86 -2.52 4.10 -13.26
C LEU A 86 -3.31 3.90 -14.55
N GLU A 87 -3.69 4.97 -15.24
CA GLU A 87 -4.40 4.89 -16.51
C GLU A 87 -3.52 4.29 -17.62
N GLU A 88 -2.23 4.59 -17.63
CA GLU A 88 -1.27 3.98 -18.56
C GLU A 88 -1.08 2.47 -18.33
N GLU A 89 -1.01 2.04 -17.06
CA GLU A 89 -0.77 0.62 -16.71
C GLU A 89 -2.04 -0.24 -16.70
N ALA A 90 -3.18 0.34 -16.38
CA ALA A 90 -4.47 -0.34 -16.29
C ALA A 90 -5.61 0.60 -16.73
N PRO A 91 -5.79 0.82 -18.04
CA PRO A 91 -6.81 1.72 -18.58
C PRO A 91 -8.22 1.37 -18.07
N GLY A 92 -8.95 2.38 -17.60
CA GLY A 92 -10.30 2.25 -17.08
C GLY A 92 -10.43 1.59 -15.70
N LEU A 93 -9.34 1.23 -15.03
CA LEU A 93 -9.41 0.63 -13.69
C LEU A 93 -10.00 1.60 -12.65
N LYS A 94 -9.71 2.88 -12.78
CA LYS A 94 -10.28 3.96 -11.94
C LYS A 94 -11.81 3.96 -11.95
N ASP A 95 -12.43 3.66 -13.09
CA ASP A 95 -13.90 3.70 -13.23
C ASP A 95 -14.62 2.58 -12.48
N LYS A 96 -13.89 1.57 -12.02
CA LYS A 96 -14.41 0.47 -11.19
C LYS A 96 -14.53 0.83 -9.71
N MET A 97 -14.09 2.02 -9.31
CA MET A 97 -13.98 2.43 -7.91
C MET A 97 -14.95 3.53 -7.55
N ILE A 98 -15.25 3.62 -6.27
CA ILE A 98 -15.86 4.82 -5.69
C ILE A 98 -14.71 5.73 -5.25
N ILE A 99 -14.71 6.95 -5.74
CA ILE A 99 -13.77 7.98 -5.29
C ILE A 99 -14.54 8.98 -4.44
N GLN A 100 -14.02 9.29 -3.27
CA GLN A 100 -14.51 10.40 -2.46
C GLN A 100 -13.38 11.35 -2.08
N THR A 101 -13.69 12.63 -1.94
CA THR A 101 -12.78 13.61 -1.36
C THR A 101 -12.92 13.62 0.16
N THR A 102 -11.81 13.87 0.85
CA THR A 102 -11.74 13.98 2.31
C THR A 102 -11.73 15.43 2.77
N ILE A 103 -11.96 15.66 4.06
CA ILE A 103 -11.96 17.01 4.64
C ILE A 103 -10.60 17.72 4.50
N SER A 104 -9.50 16.97 4.42
CA SER A 104 -8.14 17.49 4.24
C SER A 104 -7.75 17.72 2.78
N GLY A 105 -8.68 17.52 1.83
CA GLY A 105 -8.41 17.64 0.40
C GLY A 105 -7.86 16.38 -0.25
N GLY A 106 -7.62 15.31 0.51
CA GLY A 106 -7.18 14.01 -0.01
C GLY A 106 -8.32 13.19 -0.63
N PHE A 107 -8.04 11.93 -0.92
CA PHE A 107 -8.98 11.04 -1.60
C PHE A 107 -9.04 9.67 -0.94
N HIS A 108 -10.23 9.07 -0.91
CA HIS A 108 -10.43 7.66 -0.68
C HIS A 108 -10.85 6.99 -2.00
N TRP A 109 -10.11 5.98 -2.43
CA TRP A 109 -10.45 5.14 -3.57
C TRP A 109 -10.94 3.80 -3.03
N ILE A 110 -12.24 3.57 -3.07
CA ILE A 110 -12.91 2.41 -2.47
C ILE A 110 -13.22 1.40 -3.56
N PHE A 111 -12.80 0.15 -3.35
CA PHE A 111 -12.99 -0.97 -4.27
C PHE A 111 -13.26 -2.27 -3.51
N LYS A 112 -13.67 -3.32 -4.22
CA LYS A 112 -13.80 -4.68 -3.71
C LYS A 112 -12.72 -5.57 -4.32
N CYS A 113 -12.11 -6.44 -3.51
CA CYS A 113 -11.19 -7.48 -3.95
C CYS A 113 -11.25 -8.65 -2.98
N ASP A 114 -11.29 -9.88 -3.49
CA ASP A 114 -11.41 -11.08 -2.64
C ASP A 114 -10.16 -11.33 -1.80
N ASP A 115 -8.99 -10.95 -2.31
CA ASP A 115 -7.76 -10.92 -1.54
C ASP A 115 -7.68 -9.61 -0.76
N ILE A 116 -7.93 -9.66 0.54
CA ILE A 116 -8.01 -8.49 1.40
C ILE A 116 -6.64 -8.19 2.00
N ALA A 117 -6.03 -7.09 1.56
CA ALA A 117 -4.82 -6.57 2.17
C ALA A 117 -5.08 -6.01 3.57
N GLY A 118 -4.07 -6.03 4.42
CA GLY A 118 -4.07 -5.29 5.69
C GLY A 118 -3.84 -3.78 5.47
N ASN A 119 -3.66 -3.06 6.58
CA ASN A 119 -3.28 -1.64 6.53
C ASN A 119 -1.77 -1.52 6.25
N GLN A 120 -1.40 -0.95 5.11
CA GLN A 120 -0.01 -0.80 4.66
C GLN A 120 0.25 0.65 4.28
N LYS A 121 1.41 1.16 4.63
CA LYS A 121 1.92 2.45 4.14
C LYS A 121 2.63 2.19 2.81
N LEU A 122 2.11 2.72 1.72
CA LEU A 122 2.63 2.47 0.37
C LEU A 122 3.64 3.52 -0.09
N ALA A 123 3.44 4.78 0.31
CA ALA A 123 4.34 5.87 -0.02
C ALA A 123 4.37 6.93 1.07
N ARG A 124 5.50 7.63 1.15
CA ARG A 124 5.73 8.78 2.02
C ARG A 124 6.40 9.89 1.23
N ASN A 125 6.22 11.13 1.70
CA ASN A 125 7.00 12.25 1.19
C ASN A 125 8.44 12.25 1.76
N ALA A 126 9.28 13.17 1.29
CA ALA A 126 10.66 13.30 1.73
C ALA A 126 10.81 13.59 3.25
N ALA A 127 9.76 14.11 3.91
CA ALA A 127 9.72 14.32 5.37
C ALA A 127 9.31 13.06 6.15
N GLY A 128 8.99 11.94 5.47
CA GLY A 128 8.57 10.68 6.09
C GLY A 128 7.08 10.62 6.42
N GLU A 129 6.29 11.61 6.01
CA GLU A 129 4.84 11.63 6.22
C GLU A 129 4.13 10.74 5.19
N VAL A 130 3.18 9.93 5.64
CA VAL A 130 2.47 8.98 4.77
C VAL A 130 1.56 9.73 3.81
N THR A 131 1.73 9.47 2.52
CA THR A 131 0.96 10.06 1.42
C THR A 131 -0.04 9.07 0.80
N PHE A 132 0.33 7.78 0.73
CA PHE A 132 -0.54 6.72 0.25
C PHE A 132 -0.52 5.56 1.25
N GLU A 133 -1.70 5.11 1.68
CA GLU A 133 -1.83 3.92 2.53
C GLU A 133 -3.06 3.09 2.18
N THR A 134 -3.04 1.80 2.53
CA THR A 134 -4.21 0.93 2.37
C THR A 134 -5.01 0.88 3.66
N ARG A 135 -6.33 0.79 3.53
CA ARG A 135 -7.25 0.41 4.59
C ARG A 135 -7.95 -0.88 4.19
N GLY A 136 -7.58 -1.96 4.85
CA GLY A 136 -8.15 -3.29 4.66
C GLY A 136 -8.78 -3.82 5.95
N LYS A 137 -8.74 -5.15 6.14
CA LYS A 137 -9.34 -5.80 7.32
C LYS A 137 -8.82 -5.17 8.63
N GLY A 138 -9.76 -4.85 9.53
CA GLY A 138 -9.47 -4.17 10.80
C GLY A 138 -9.33 -2.65 10.70
N GLY A 139 -9.45 -2.07 9.50
CA GLY A 139 -9.48 -0.63 9.27
C GLY A 139 -10.89 -0.07 9.13
N GLN A 140 -11.01 1.25 9.18
CA GLN A 140 -12.22 1.98 8.83
C GLN A 140 -11.84 3.32 8.20
N ILE A 141 -12.73 3.89 7.40
CA ILE A 141 -12.61 5.22 6.81
C ILE A 141 -13.83 6.06 7.14
N VAL A 142 -13.66 7.37 7.21
CA VAL A 142 -14.80 8.29 7.28
C VAL A 142 -15.39 8.47 5.88
N THR A 143 -16.72 8.50 5.77
CA THR A 143 -17.40 8.65 4.47
C THR A 143 -18.52 9.68 4.52
N TYR A 144 -19.04 10.03 3.33
CA TYR A 144 -20.27 10.81 3.20
C TYR A 144 -21.43 10.17 4.01
N PRO A 145 -22.24 10.91 4.76
CA PRO A 145 -22.44 12.37 4.73
C PRO A 145 -21.60 13.14 5.75
N SER A 146 -20.58 12.54 6.34
CA SER A 146 -19.73 13.24 7.30
C SER A 146 -19.21 14.56 6.71
N LYS A 147 -19.16 15.59 7.56
CA LYS A 147 -18.77 16.94 7.13
C LYS A 147 -17.43 16.93 6.41
N GLY A 148 -17.37 17.51 5.21
CA GLY A 148 -16.16 17.63 4.41
C GLY A 148 -15.86 16.42 3.50
N TYR A 149 -16.66 15.35 3.56
CA TYR A 149 -16.53 14.19 2.70
C TYR A 149 -17.57 14.19 1.58
N LYS A 150 -17.13 14.00 0.33
CA LYS A 150 -18.01 14.02 -0.85
C LYS A 150 -17.67 12.86 -1.77
N ILE A 151 -18.67 12.05 -2.13
CA ILE A 151 -18.52 11.00 -3.14
C ILE A 151 -18.53 11.64 -4.54
N LEU A 152 -17.52 11.32 -5.34
CA LEU A 152 -17.44 11.69 -6.75
C LEU A 152 -18.05 10.54 -7.56
N GLY A 153 -19.31 10.71 -7.98
CA GLY A 153 -20.06 9.67 -8.69
C GLY A 153 -21.14 9.01 -7.83
N LYS A 154 -21.32 7.71 -7.98
CA LYS A 154 -22.38 6.95 -7.31
C LYS A 154 -21.80 5.82 -6.47
N ILE A 155 -22.39 5.58 -5.29
CA ILE A 155 -22.00 4.45 -4.43
C ILE A 155 -22.19 3.07 -5.09
N THR A 156 -23.06 3.00 -6.08
CA THR A 156 -23.31 1.78 -6.87
C THR A 156 -22.20 1.43 -7.86
N ASN A 157 -21.23 2.34 -8.04
CA ASN A 157 -20.17 2.14 -9.04
C ASN A 157 -19.01 1.24 -8.52
N VAL A 158 -19.02 0.88 -7.24
CA VAL A 158 -17.99 -0.02 -6.72
C VAL A 158 -18.09 -1.39 -7.42
N GLN A 159 -17.01 -1.78 -8.08
CA GLN A 159 -16.91 -3.08 -8.70
C GLN A 159 -15.88 -3.92 -7.96
N ARG A 160 -15.98 -5.24 -8.15
CA ARG A 160 -14.96 -6.18 -7.69
C ARG A 160 -13.83 -6.21 -8.71
N ILE A 161 -12.64 -5.89 -8.25
CA ILE A 161 -11.40 -5.97 -9.06
C ILE A 161 -10.67 -7.28 -8.71
N SER A 162 -9.88 -7.76 -9.64
CA SER A 162 -9.01 -8.92 -9.42
C SER A 162 -7.83 -8.56 -8.49
N PRO A 163 -7.19 -9.55 -7.83
CA PRO A 163 -5.95 -9.32 -7.09
C PRO A 163 -4.86 -8.69 -7.96
N ALA A 164 -4.78 -9.06 -9.24
CA ALA A 164 -3.83 -8.48 -10.18
C ALA A 164 -4.08 -6.99 -10.44
N GLU A 165 -5.34 -6.56 -10.56
CA GLU A 165 -5.68 -5.14 -10.71
C GLU A 165 -5.38 -4.35 -9.43
N ARG A 166 -5.68 -4.92 -8.25
CA ARG A 166 -5.31 -4.32 -6.96
C ARG A 166 -3.78 -4.13 -6.85
N ASP A 167 -3.00 -5.14 -7.25
CA ASP A 167 -1.55 -5.08 -7.20
C ASP A 167 -0.98 -3.99 -8.12
N VAL A 168 -1.65 -3.70 -9.25
CA VAL A 168 -1.29 -2.53 -10.09
C VAL A 168 -1.48 -1.24 -9.30
N ILE A 169 -2.63 -1.06 -8.62
CA ILE A 169 -2.89 0.13 -7.81
C ILE A 169 -1.81 0.32 -6.74
N PHE A 170 -1.49 -0.74 -6.00
CA PHE A 170 -0.51 -0.68 -4.92
C PHE A 170 0.90 -0.43 -5.45
N ARG A 171 1.26 -1.05 -6.58
CA ARG A 171 2.53 -0.83 -7.25
C ARG A 171 2.69 0.63 -7.69
N VAL A 172 1.69 1.17 -8.39
CA VAL A 172 1.72 2.58 -8.82
C VAL A 172 1.78 3.52 -7.62
N ALA A 173 1.01 3.25 -6.55
CA ALA A 173 1.08 4.05 -5.32
C ALA A 173 2.49 4.03 -4.69
N ARG A 174 3.17 2.87 -4.68
CA ARG A 174 4.56 2.77 -4.19
C ARG A 174 5.57 3.55 -5.02
N THR A 175 5.30 3.80 -6.31
CA THR A 175 6.20 4.65 -7.11
C THR A 175 6.14 6.12 -6.72
N MET A 176 5.18 6.52 -5.88
CA MET A 176 5.06 7.87 -5.33
C MET A 176 5.88 8.06 -4.04
N ASP A 177 6.58 7.02 -3.58
CA ASP A 177 7.41 7.10 -2.36
C ASP A 177 8.65 7.96 -2.61
N GLU A 178 8.77 9.05 -1.85
CA GLU A 178 9.88 10.00 -1.94
C GLU A 178 10.93 9.78 -0.83
N MET A 179 10.68 8.83 0.08
CA MET A 179 11.68 8.53 1.10
C MET A 179 12.98 8.11 0.42
N GLN A 180 14.02 8.90 0.67
CA GLN A 180 15.37 8.42 0.43
C GLN A 180 15.58 7.25 1.39
N HIS A 181 15.51 6.04 0.87
CA HIS A 181 15.97 4.87 1.61
C HIS A 181 17.46 5.10 1.84
N LYS A 182 17.81 5.66 3.02
CA LYS A 182 19.20 5.72 3.44
C LYS A 182 19.68 4.28 3.33
N VAL A 183 20.69 4.08 2.48
CA VAL A 183 21.55 2.92 2.60
C VAL A 183 21.92 2.90 4.07
N VAL A 184 21.47 1.90 4.80
CA VAL A 184 22.03 1.66 6.13
C VAL A 184 23.43 1.19 5.80
N GLU A 185 24.36 2.14 5.69
CA GLU A 185 25.75 1.83 5.84
C GLU A 185 25.81 1.12 7.20
N ILE A 186 26.06 -0.16 7.16
CA ILE A 186 26.47 -0.88 8.36
C ILE A 186 27.81 -0.24 8.68
N HIS A 187 27.80 0.77 9.56
CA HIS A 187 29.00 1.31 10.11
C HIS A 187 29.68 0.17 10.88
N HIS A 188 30.56 -0.52 10.20
CA HIS A 188 31.69 -1.11 10.90
C HIS A 188 32.41 0.07 11.54
N GLU A 189 32.61 0.00 12.85
CA GLU A 189 33.20 1.02 13.70
C GLU A 189 34.31 1.80 13.00
N GLN A 190 34.22 3.12 13.09
CA GLN A 190 35.17 4.09 12.55
C GLN A 190 36.60 3.66 12.79
N GLY A 191 37.38 3.48 11.75
CA GLY A 191 38.81 3.25 11.87
C GLY A 191 39.57 2.79 10.63
N ARG A 192 39.02 2.78 9.41
CA ARG A 192 39.76 2.40 8.21
C ARG A 192 39.15 2.94 6.92
N GLU A 193 39.27 4.24 6.67
CA GLU A 193 38.77 4.87 5.42
C GLU A 193 39.66 4.64 4.17
N GLU A 194 40.83 4.02 4.27
CA GLU A 194 41.77 3.86 3.13
C GLU A 194 41.98 2.42 2.65
N GLN A 195 41.28 1.39 3.17
CA GLN A 195 41.45 0.01 2.77
C GLN A 195 40.21 -0.70 2.18
N GLU A 196 39.09 0.01 2.01
CA GLU A 196 37.82 -0.62 1.57
C GLU A 196 37.80 -1.11 0.10
N ASN A 197 38.65 -0.58 -0.75
CA ASN A 197 38.68 -0.95 -2.18
C ASN A 197 39.42 -2.26 -2.52
N HIS A 198 40.02 -2.94 -1.52
CA HIS A 198 40.74 -4.22 -1.72
C HIS A 198 40.21 -5.35 -0.84
N THR A 199 38.97 -5.27 -0.37
CA THR A 199 38.35 -6.38 0.33
C THR A 199 37.58 -7.29 -0.65
N PRO A 200 37.50 -8.61 -0.43
CA PRO A 200 36.74 -9.51 -1.30
C PRO A 200 35.30 -9.09 -1.54
N TRP A 201 34.64 -8.50 -0.53
CA TRP A 201 33.27 -7.95 -0.66
C TRP A 201 33.22 -6.63 -1.41
N GLY A 202 34.27 -5.80 -1.40
CA GLY A 202 34.38 -4.60 -2.22
C GLY A 202 34.39 -4.94 -3.69
N GLU A 203 35.28 -5.86 -4.09
CA GLU A 203 35.33 -6.40 -5.47
C GLU A 203 34.03 -7.10 -5.89
N PHE A 204 33.37 -7.81 -4.95
CA PHE A 204 32.10 -8.45 -5.23
C PHE A 204 31.00 -7.44 -5.55
N ARG A 205 30.88 -6.35 -4.74
CA ARG A 205 29.89 -5.29 -4.93
C ARG A 205 30.08 -4.54 -6.26
N GLU A 206 31.33 -4.33 -6.68
CA GLU A 206 31.62 -3.67 -7.95
C GLU A 206 31.22 -4.55 -9.17
N ASN A 207 31.29 -5.88 -9.02
CA ASN A 207 31.05 -6.81 -10.11
C ASN A 207 29.66 -7.46 -10.12
N HIS A 208 28.87 -7.33 -9.03
CA HIS A 208 27.60 -8.03 -8.89
C HIS A 208 26.52 -7.10 -8.30
N SER A 209 25.59 -6.68 -9.16
CA SER A 209 24.41 -5.93 -8.71
C SER A 209 23.40 -6.84 -8.00
N ALA A 210 22.54 -6.25 -7.17
CA ALA A 210 21.43 -6.98 -6.56
C ALA A 210 20.51 -7.60 -7.63
N LEU A 211 20.32 -6.92 -8.76
CA LEU A 211 19.53 -7.43 -9.88
C LEU A 211 20.13 -8.71 -10.46
N ASP A 212 21.45 -8.72 -10.75
CA ASP A 212 22.12 -9.90 -11.31
C ASP A 212 22.02 -11.11 -10.40
N ILE A 213 22.20 -10.91 -9.09
CA ILE A 213 22.05 -11.97 -8.10
C ILE A 213 20.62 -12.49 -8.10
N LEU A 214 19.62 -11.62 -7.98
CA LEU A 214 18.21 -12.02 -7.95
C LEU A 214 17.81 -12.81 -9.20
N LEU A 215 18.24 -12.38 -10.40
CA LEU A 215 17.97 -13.10 -11.66
C LEU A 215 18.58 -14.50 -11.67
N ARG A 216 19.81 -14.68 -11.15
CA ARG A 216 20.45 -16.02 -11.01
C ARG A 216 19.63 -16.94 -10.09
N TYR A 217 18.97 -16.39 -9.08
CA TYR A 217 18.13 -17.16 -8.15
C TYR A 217 16.66 -17.23 -8.57
N GLY A 218 16.38 -17.00 -9.86
CA GLY A 218 15.08 -17.26 -10.47
C GLY A 218 14.04 -16.17 -10.27
N TRP A 219 14.45 -14.98 -9.83
CA TRP A 219 13.58 -13.82 -9.89
C TRP A 219 13.42 -13.36 -11.34
N ASN A 220 12.26 -12.83 -11.67
CA ASN A 220 11.95 -12.38 -13.03
C ASN A 220 11.60 -10.90 -13.05
N ILE A 221 12.10 -10.18 -14.07
CA ILE A 221 11.67 -8.81 -14.35
C ILE A 221 10.25 -8.85 -14.90
N VAL A 222 9.35 -8.10 -14.30
CA VAL A 222 7.95 -7.98 -14.73
C VAL A 222 7.73 -6.73 -15.55
N SER A 223 8.28 -5.62 -15.10
CA SER A 223 8.19 -4.33 -15.77
C SER A 223 9.29 -3.39 -15.29
N GLU A 224 9.50 -2.31 -16.03
CA GLU A 224 10.45 -1.25 -15.69
C GLU A 224 9.77 0.11 -15.81
N SER A 225 10.19 1.04 -14.95
CA SER A 225 9.89 2.46 -15.05
C SER A 225 11.19 3.27 -15.15
N THR A 226 11.08 4.58 -15.21
CA THR A 226 12.27 5.46 -15.20
C THR A 226 13.14 5.27 -13.95
N LYS A 227 12.52 4.99 -12.79
CA LYS A 227 13.20 4.91 -11.49
C LYS A 227 13.38 3.47 -10.97
N TYR A 228 12.56 2.51 -11.42
CA TYR A 228 12.44 1.19 -10.80
C TYR A 228 12.46 0.04 -11.81
N ILE A 229 12.98 -1.13 -11.38
CA ILE A 229 12.80 -2.43 -12.04
C ILE A 229 11.96 -3.28 -11.10
N TYR A 230 10.80 -3.73 -11.56
CA TYR A 230 9.87 -4.54 -10.77
C TYR A 230 10.14 -6.02 -10.94
N LEU A 231 10.23 -6.73 -9.83
CA LEU A 231 10.63 -8.13 -9.79
C LEU A 231 9.55 -9.02 -9.18
N LEU A 232 9.44 -10.23 -9.74
CA LEU A 232 8.63 -11.32 -9.25
C LEU A 232 9.52 -12.41 -8.66
N ARG A 233 9.23 -12.86 -7.44
CA ARG A 233 9.94 -13.94 -6.77
C ARG A 233 9.74 -15.28 -7.46
N PRO A 234 10.67 -16.24 -7.33
CA PRO A 234 10.51 -17.61 -7.83
C PRO A 234 9.24 -18.27 -7.26
N GLY A 235 8.54 -19.05 -8.10
CA GLY A 235 7.36 -19.82 -7.68
C GLY A 235 6.11 -19.01 -7.36
N ASN A 236 6.12 -17.69 -7.58
CA ASN A 236 4.92 -16.88 -7.41
C ASN A 236 4.06 -16.93 -8.66
N THR A 237 2.80 -17.35 -8.50
CA THR A 237 1.78 -17.38 -9.56
C THR A 237 0.63 -16.39 -9.31
N ASP A 238 0.58 -15.78 -8.12
CA ASP A 238 -0.61 -15.10 -7.62
C ASP A 238 -0.49 -13.57 -7.62
N SER A 239 0.73 -13.02 -7.60
CA SER A 239 0.96 -11.58 -7.70
C SER A 239 1.94 -11.23 -8.82
N LYS A 240 1.81 -10.03 -9.37
CA LYS A 240 2.67 -9.59 -10.49
C LYS A 240 4.04 -9.09 -10.06
N THR A 241 4.24 -8.73 -8.79
CA THR A 241 5.50 -8.20 -8.27
C THR A 241 5.72 -8.59 -6.82
N SER A 242 6.99 -8.79 -6.43
CA SER A 242 7.39 -9.17 -5.09
C SER A 242 8.43 -8.22 -4.48
N GLY A 243 9.03 -7.38 -5.29
CA GLY A 243 10.02 -6.40 -4.89
C GLY A 243 10.43 -5.50 -6.04
N VAL A 244 11.30 -4.56 -5.77
CA VAL A 244 11.77 -3.55 -6.73
C VAL A 244 13.26 -3.32 -6.58
N ILE A 245 13.96 -3.05 -7.70
CA ILE A 245 15.30 -2.47 -7.71
C ILE A 245 15.16 -0.96 -7.95
N PHE A 246 15.76 -0.15 -7.11
CA PHE A 246 15.93 1.29 -7.34
C PHE A 246 17.07 1.51 -8.32
N LYS A 247 16.81 2.12 -9.49
CA LYS A 247 17.83 2.29 -10.55
C LYS A 247 18.95 3.25 -10.19
N ASP A 248 18.69 4.19 -9.28
CA ASP A 248 19.66 5.18 -8.80
C ASP A 248 20.66 4.60 -7.80
N THR A 249 20.22 3.70 -6.93
CA THR A 249 21.04 3.10 -5.89
C THR A 249 21.45 1.65 -6.17
N GLY A 250 20.77 0.97 -7.10
CA GLY A 250 20.96 -0.46 -7.37
C GLY A 250 20.44 -1.38 -6.26
N LEU A 251 19.78 -0.84 -5.22
CA LEU A 251 19.30 -1.60 -4.09
C LEU A 251 18.00 -2.36 -4.41
N PHE A 252 17.87 -3.55 -3.86
CA PHE A 252 16.66 -4.35 -3.89
C PHE A 252 15.81 -4.05 -2.66
N TRP A 253 14.50 -3.85 -2.88
CA TRP A 253 13.49 -3.63 -1.85
C TRP A 253 12.37 -4.65 -1.97
N PRO A 254 12.34 -5.72 -1.15
CA PRO A 254 11.24 -6.68 -1.09
C PRO A 254 10.06 -6.09 -0.32
N TRP A 255 8.84 -6.36 -0.78
CA TRP A 255 7.61 -6.04 -0.03
C TRP A 255 6.76 -7.28 0.29
N THR A 256 7.26 -8.46 -0.02
CA THR A 256 6.61 -9.73 0.32
C THR A 256 7.29 -10.39 1.51
N THR A 257 6.50 -10.95 2.42
CA THR A 257 6.98 -11.77 3.54
C THR A 257 7.18 -13.23 3.15
N SER A 258 6.88 -13.60 1.90
CA SER A 258 6.98 -15.00 1.39
C SER A 258 8.35 -15.31 0.78
N THR A 259 9.41 -14.67 1.26
CA THR A 259 10.80 -14.90 0.85
C THR A 259 11.70 -14.92 2.09
N ASN A 260 12.98 -15.27 1.91
CA ASN A 260 13.97 -15.18 2.98
C ASN A 260 14.39 -13.73 3.28
N PHE A 261 13.97 -12.77 2.44
CA PHE A 261 14.21 -11.36 2.67
C PHE A 261 13.23 -10.80 3.71
N GLU A 262 13.72 -9.99 4.61
CA GLU A 262 12.86 -9.17 5.48
C GLU A 262 12.17 -8.11 4.63
N ALA A 263 10.85 -8.07 4.66
CA ALA A 263 10.09 -7.10 3.89
C ALA A 263 10.40 -5.66 4.32
N GLU A 264 10.32 -4.73 3.37
CA GLU A 264 10.52 -3.29 3.61
C GLU A 264 11.94 -2.94 4.11
N ARG A 265 12.94 -3.71 3.72
CA ARG A 265 14.35 -3.46 4.02
C ARG A 265 15.17 -3.47 2.72
N PRO A 266 16.13 -2.52 2.54
CA PRO A 266 17.00 -2.50 1.36
C PRO A 266 18.11 -3.57 1.45
N TYR A 267 18.47 -4.14 0.29
CA TYR A 267 19.55 -5.11 0.14
C TYR A 267 20.43 -4.74 -1.04
N ASP A 268 21.74 -4.72 -0.84
CA ASP A 268 22.73 -4.65 -1.93
C ASP A 268 22.99 -6.02 -2.54
N GLY A 269 23.84 -6.09 -3.59
CA GLY A 269 24.16 -7.36 -4.28
C GLY A 269 24.81 -8.38 -3.36
N PHE A 270 25.71 -7.95 -2.48
CA PHE A 270 26.39 -8.86 -1.55
C PHE A 270 25.42 -9.38 -0.47
N GLN A 271 24.54 -8.55 0.05
CA GLN A 271 23.51 -8.95 1.01
C GLN A 271 22.51 -9.93 0.37
N CYS A 272 22.10 -9.68 -0.89
CA CYS A 272 21.27 -10.64 -1.63
C CYS A 272 21.96 -12.00 -1.79
N TYR A 273 23.24 -12.00 -2.17
CA TYR A 273 24.05 -13.22 -2.32
C TYR A 273 24.17 -13.99 -1.00
N THR A 274 24.57 -13.30 0.06
CA THR A 274 24.74 -13.88 1.40
C THR A 274 23.46 -14.55 1.90
N LEU A 275 22.33 -13.90 1.69
CA LEU A 275 21.04 -14.41 2.15
C LEU A 275 20.55 -15.59 1.32
N LEU A 276 20.73 -15.56 0.01
CA LEU A 276 20.24 -16.59 -0.90
C LEU A 276 21.14 -17.82 -0.94
N GLU A 277 22.47 -17.66 -0.88
CA GLU A 277 23.43 -18.76 -0.97
C GLU A 277 23.83 -19.31 0.41
N HIS A 278 23.99 -18.44 1.39
CA HIS A 278 24.59 -18.77 2.68
C HIS A 278 23.65 -18.60 3.88
N ASN A 279 22.33 -18.49 3.65
CA ASN A 279 21.31 -18.32 4.71
C ASN A 279 21.67 -17.22 5.73
N ASN A 280 22.15 -16.08 5.22
CA ASN A 280 22.60 -14.93 6.01
C ASN A 280 23.86 -15.17 6.88
N ASN A 281 24.69 -16.14 6.51
CA ASN A 281 25.99 -16.36 7.14
C ASN A 281 27.09 -15.60 6.38
N PHE A 282 27.44 -14.42 6.87
CA PHE A 282 28.44 -13.55 6.25
C PHE A 282 29.84 -14.16 6.21
N GLU A 283 30.24 -14.94 7.21
CA GLU A 283 31.55 -15.60 7.25
C GLU A 283 31.70 -16.65 6.15
N ALA A 284 30.61 -17.31 5.77
CA ALA A 284 30.60 -18.29 4.69
C ALA A 284 30.54 -17.64 3.29
N SER A 285 30.25 -16.34 3.20
CA SER A 285 30.13 -15.60 1.94
C SER A 285 31.44 -14.96 1.47
N ILE A 286 32.50 -15.05 2.30
CA ILE A 286 33.83 -14.53 2.07
C ILE A 286 34.73 -15.69 1.58
#